data_ee7b66369feb01dd0c015d7e362172ce
#
_entry.id   ee7b66369feb01dd0c015d7e362172ce
#
_cell.length_a   1.000
_cell.length_b   1.000
_cell.length_c   1.000
_cell.angle_alpha   90.00
_cell.angle_beta   90.00
_cell.angle_gamma   90.00
#
_symmetry.space_group_name_H-M   'P 1'
#
loop_
_entity.id
_entity.type
_entity.pdbx_description
1 polymer ?
#
loop_
_entity_poly.entity_id
_entity_poly.type
_entity_poly.pdbx_seq_one_letter_code
_entity_poly.pdbx_strand_id
1 'polypeptide(L)'
;MARKLYPIGLQTFERIRVEDKFYIDKTEYVYRMAHTDGTYFFLSRPRRFGKSLLLTTMQSYFEGKKDLFKGLAIEKLEKDWISYPVLHFDMSMGKHMEIAQLERYFDQQLAEQEQKWGITNPAVDANVRLISLIQTAYRETGKQVVILIDEYDAPLLDVVHEDEKLEELRNAMRNFYSPLKGCEKLLRFVFLTGITKFSQLSIFSELNNITNISMDEPYAGICGITEDELVNGMRDDIEALAEKFNLSYEQTLAKLKDNYDGYHFTWPSPDVYNPFSLLTCFAKQKIDSYWFGSGTPTYLINMMRNFNFLPANLGESMEAGKDDFDAATETMTTIMPLLYQSGYITIKDYDEETELYTLAIPNKEIRVGLYRSLLPHYLTSKTAMCNTTIAKMSVLIKHGKIDEALQLLKSFWETMPYCDNTHYEGHYQQTMYIIFALLTNFRIIVEQHTSKGRIDITMETDDAIYVMELKFGKTAQEALEQIESKHYVNTFAMSGKEIIKVGMSFNIKEDNTIVFDWKSQQI
;
A
#
# COMPACT_ATOMS: atom_id res chain seq x y z
N MET A 1 26.03 -11.05 20.71
CA MET A 1 25.71 -9.67 21.16
C MET A 1 24.26 -9.60 21.55
N ALA A 2 23.86 -8.69 22.46
CA ALA A 2 22.44 -8.50 22.75
C ALA A 2 21.73 -8.01 21.48
N ARG A 3 20.57 -8.59 21.17
CA ARG A 3 19.79 -8.27 19.96
C ARG A 3 19.27 -6.83 20.07
N LYS A 4 19.49 -6.01 19.04
CA LYS A 4 18.96 -4.64 19.01
C LYS A 4 17.43 -4.65 18.92
N LEU A 5 16.78 -3.75 19.64
CA LEU A 5 15.34 -3.61 19.61
C LEU A 5 14.89 -2.95 18.29
N TYR A 6 13.79 -3.43 17.73
CA TYR A 6 13.20 -2.83 16.54
C TYR A 6 12.52 -1.51 16.83
N PRO A 7 12.66 -0.49 15.97
CA PRO A 7 12.05 0.82 16.14
C PRO A 7 10.58 0.85 15.67
N ILE A 8 9.77 -0.11 16.12
CA ILE A 8 8.38 -0.20 15.68
C ILE A 8 7.61 1.05 16.14
N GLY A 9 7.08 1.83 15.17
CA GLY A 9 6.37 3.08 15.42
C GLY A 9 7.26 4.28 15.76
N LEU A 10 8.59 4.14 15.74
CA LEU A 10 9.51 5.27 15.87
C LEU A 10 9.86 5.83 14.50
N GLN A 11 9.74 7.14 14.36
CA GLN A 11 10.02 7.88 13.12
C GLN A 11 11.20 8.83 13.25
N THR A 12 11.75 9.00 14.46
CA THR A 12 12.84 9.94 14.77
C THR A 12 14.18 9.23 14.70
N PHE A 13 14.98 9.54 13.67
CA PHE A 13 16.30 8.97 13.44
C PHE A 13 17.25 9.16 14.63
N GLU A 14 17.34 10.39 15.17
CA GLU A 14 18.16 10.69 16.34
C GLU A 14 17.86 9.76 17.51
N ARG A 15 16.58 9.54 17.82
CA ARG A 15 16.17 8.64 18.90
C ARG A 15 16.58 7.18 18.63
N ILE A 16 16.43 6.71 17.38
CA ILE A 16 16.84 5.36 16.98
C ILE A 16 18.35 5.17 17.21
N ARG A 17 19.16 6.16 16.86
CA ARG A 17 20.62 6.10 16.98
C ARG A 17 21.10 6.23 18.42
N VAL A 18 20.51 7.15 19.19
CA VAL A 18 20.85 7.36 20.62
C VAL A 18 20.46 6.16 21.49
N GLU A 19 19.30 5.56 21.23
CA GLU A 19 18.81 4.36 21.94
C GLU A 19 19.42 3.04 21.38
N ASP A 20 20.37 3.11 20.45
CA ASP A 20 21.01 1.97 19.77
C ASP A 20 20.02 0.91 19.25
N LYS A 21 18.91 1.37 18.65
CA LYS A 21 17.94 0.49 18.02
C LYS A 21 18.40 0.00 16.65
N PHE A 22 17.73 -1.03 16.16
CA PHE A 22 17.98 -1.55 14.81
C PHE A 22 17.62 -0.48 13.75
N TYR A 23 18.50 -0.30 12.77
CA TYR A 23 18.31 0.66 11.68
C TYR A 23 18.76 0.05 10.36
N ILE A 24 17.88 0.05 9.35
CA ILE A 24 18.23 -0.29 7.96
C ILE A 24 18.83 0.96 7.33
N ASP A 25 20.08 0.84 6.89
CA ASP A 25 20.85 1.99 6.40
C ASP A 25 20.41 2.44 5.00
N LYS A 26 19.75 3.58 4.94
CA LYS A 26 19.34 4.26 3.71
C LYS A 26 20.12 5.56 3.47
N THR A 27 21.21 5.77 4.20
CA THR A 27 21.92 7.06 4.19
C THR A 27 22.67 7.33 2.90
N GLU A 28 22.96 6.31 2.08
CA GLU A 28 23.52 6.50 0.75
C GLU A 28 22.56 7.29 -0.16
N TYR A 29 21.24 7.04 -0.06
CA TYR A 29 20.24 7.82 -0.81
C TYR A 29 20.19 9.28 -0.36
N VAL A 30 20.35 9.54 0.95
CA VAL A 30 20.44 10.90 1.51
C VAL A 30 21.64 11.62 0.92
N TYR A 31 22.82 10.98 0.93
CA TYR A 31 24.03 11.53 0.34
C TYR A 31 23.85 11.83 -1.15
N ARG A 32 23.31 10.87 -1.90
CA ARG A 32 23.08 11.02 -3.36
C ARG A 32 22.20 12.24 -3.66
N MET A 33 21.05 12.40 -2.98
CA MET A 33 20.17 13.55 -3.17
C MET A 33 20.83 14.86 -2.77
N ALA A 34 21.57 14.90 -1.67
CA ALA A 34 22.25 16.09 -1.19
C ALA A 34 23.38 16.56 -2.13
N HIS A 35 23.89 15.67 -3.02
CA HIS A 35 25.02 15.94 -3.92
C HIS A 35 24.64 15.93 -5.41
N THR A 36 23.36 16.16 -5.71
CA THR A 36 22.89 16.40 -7.08
C THR A 36 22.64 17.89 -7.31
N ASP A 37 22.47 18.30 -8.57
CA ASP A 37 22.12 19.68 -8.92
C ASP A 37 20.66 20.05 -8.60
N GLY A 38 19.83 19.07 -8.21
CA GLY A 38 18.43 19.26 -7.84
C GLY A 38 18.29 19.94 -6.48
N THR A 39 17.36 20.90 -6.39
CA THR A 39 17.00 21.56 -5.12
C THR A 39 15.70 20.99 -4.55
N TYR A 40 14.74 20.62 -5.40
CA TYR A 40 13.39 20.22 -5.00
C TYR A 40 13.15 18.76 -5.33
N PHE A 41 12.79 17.97 -4.34
CA PHE A 41 12.52 16.55 -4.48
C PHE A 41 11.15 16.19 -3.92
N PHE A 42 10.48 15.28 -4.61
CA PHE A 42 9.21 14.71 -4.19
C PHE A 42 9.28 13.19 -4.16
N LEU A 43 8.79 12.59 -3.06
CA LEU A 43 8.69 11.14 -2.90
C LEU A 43 7.29 10.75 -2.39
N SER A 44 6.55 9.99 -3.19
CA SER A 44 5.37 9.27 -2.69
C SER A 44 5.70 7.81 -2.41
N ARG A 45 5.21 7.30 -1.28
CA ARG A 45 5.25 5.88 -0.89
C ARG A 45 4.02 5.55 -0.04
N PRO A 46 3.54 4.33 -0.03
CA PRO A 46 2.45 3.92 0.83
C PRO A 46 2.76 4.19 2.31
N ARG A 47 1.71 4.14 3.14
CA ARG A 47 1.88 4.24 4.60
C ARG A 47 2.80 3.14 5.12
N ARG A 48 3.56 3.44 6.18
CA ARG A 48 4.44 2.50 6.89
C ARG A 48 5.69 2.03 6.12
N PHE A 49 6.07 2.72 5.05
CA PHE A 49 7.29 2.43 4.29
C PHE A 49 8.55 3.15 4.78
N GLY A 50 8.45 4.01 5.81
CA GLY A 50 9.62 4.67 6.40
C GLY A 50 9.89 6.08 5.87
N LYS A 51 8.94 6.75 5.22
CA LYS A 51 9.07 8.13 4.70
C LYS A 51 9.51 9.13 5.79
N SER A 52 8.77 9.17 6.90
CA SER A 52 9.07 10.09 8.02
C SER A 52 10.43 9.80 8.66
N LEU A 53 10.85 8.51 8.73
CA LEU A 53 12.18 8.15 9.20
C LEU A 53 13.27 8.66 8.24
N LEU A 54 13.07 8.51 6.93
CA LEU A 54 13.98 9.06 5.92
C LEU A 54 14.09 10.59 6.07
N LEU A 55 12.97 11.28 6.24
CA LEU A 55 12.91 12.73 6.39
C LEU A 55 13.65 13.18 7.66
N THR A 56 13.47 12.53 8.82
CA THR A 56 14.21 12.84 10.04
C THR A 56 15.69 12.45 9.97
N THR A 57 16.05 11.47 9.12
CA THR A 57 17.45 11.17 8.78
C THR A 57 18.07 12.32 7.99
N MET A 58 17.37 12.86 6.98
CA MET A 58 17.80 14.05 6.23
C MET A 58 17.92 15.27 7.16
N GLN A 59 16.96 15.48 8.06
CA GLN A 59 17.04 16.55 9.05
C GLN A 59 18.35 16.46 9.85
N SER A 60 18.63 15.31 10.42
CA SER A 60 19.86 15.10 11.22
C SER A 60 21.13 15.29 10.38
N TYR A 61 21.11 14.90 9.10
CA TYR A 61 22.21 15.09 8.18
C TYR A 61 22.46 16.59 7.90
N PHE A 62 21.43 17.32 7.50
CA PHE A 62 21.55 18.75 7.20
C PHE A 62 21.79 19.60 8.46
N GLU A 63 21.38 19.16 9.63
CA GLU A 63 21.76 19.79 10.90
C GLU A 63 23.24 19.53 11.27
N GLY A 64 23.96 18.71 10.50
CA GLY A 64 25.39 18.42 10.72
C GLY A 64 25.67 17.51 11.91
N LYS A 65 24.70 16.67 12.34
CA LYS A 65 24.79 15.76 13.50
C LYS A 65 25.61 14.51 13.18
N LYS A 66 26.87 14.68 12.79
CA LYS A 66 27.78 13.62 12.32
C LYS A 66 27.80 12.39 13.21
N ASP A 67 27.80 12.54 14.53
CA ASP A 67 27.93 11.42 15.47
C ASP A 67 26.79 10.39 15.36
N LEU A 68 25.60 10.82 14.90
CA LEU A 68 24.47 9.92 14.68
C LEU A 68 24.67 8.99 13.49
N PHE A 69 25.57 9.32 12.57
CA PHE A 69 25.82 8.57 11.34
C PHE A 69 27.00 7.60 11.44
N LYS A 70 27.61 7.50 12.61
CA LYS A 70 28.74 6.60 12.85
C LYS A 70 28.37 5.15 12.50
N GLY A 71 29.17 4.52 11.65
CA GLY A 71 28.99 3.15 11.18
C GLY A 71 28.00 2.99 10.02
N LEU A 72 27.41 4.09 9.51
CA LEU A 72 26.52 4.10 8.35
C LEU A 72 27.27 4.43 7.06
N ALA A 73 26.68 4.11 5.91
CA ALA A 73 27.31 4.29 4.59
C ALA A 73 27.74 5.74 4.34
N ILE A 74 26.92 6.71 4.72
CA ILE A 74 27.18 8.13 4.53
C ILE A 74 28.42 8.63 5.29
N GLU A 75 28.84 7.97 6.38
CA GLU A 75 30.05 8.35 7.12
C GLU A 75 31.31 8.27 6.24
N LYS A 76 31.33 7.33 5.29
CA LYS A 76 32.46 7.14 4.36
C LYS A 76 32.37 8.08 3.16
N LEU A 77 31.17 8.50 2.80
CA LEU A 77 30.90 9.32 1.61
C LEU A 77 31.04 10.81 1.91
N GLU A 78 30.46 11.28 3.02
CA GLU A 78 30.44 12.68 3.40
C GLU A 78 31.73 13.11 4.08
N LYS A 79 32.30 14.23 3.62
CA LYS A 79 33.56 14.78 4.13
C LYS A 79 33.36 16.02 4.99
N ASP A 80 32.45 16.90 4.59
CA ASP A 80 32.40 18.26 5.09
C ASP A 80 31.42 18.45 6.25
N TRP A 81 30.38 17.63 6.35
CA TRP A 81 29.35 17.67 7.42
C TRP A 81 28.86 19.07 7.72
N ILE A 82 28.51 19.81 6.66
CA ILE A 82 28.09 21.20 6.80
C ILE A 82 26.70 21.24 7.49
N SER A 83 26.59 22.04 8.57
CA SER A 83 25.31 22.30 9.22
C SER A 83 24.54 23.39 8.48
N TYR A 84 23.29 23.14 8.13
CA TYR A 84 22.35 24.08 7.52
C TYR A 84 21.18 24.36 8.46
N PRO A 85 20.51 25.51 8.37
CA PRO A 85 19.23 25.73 9.05
C PRO A 85 18.15 24.85 8.40
N VAL A 86 17.43 24.08 9.23
CA VAL A 86 16.37 23.16 8.78
C VAL A 86 15.02 23.63 9.32
N LEU A 87 14.06 23.81 8.41
CA LEU A 87 12.66 24.03 8.72
C LEU A 87 11.90 22.74 8.38
N HIS A 88 11.32 22.10 9.36
CA HIS A 88 10.56 20.87 9.23
C HIS A 88 9.09 21.09 9.55
N PHE A 89 8.21 20.71 8.64
CA PHE A 89 6.76 20.77 8.74
C PHE A 89 6.17 19.36 8.58
N ASP A 90 5.36 18.93 9.55
CA ASP A 90 4.63 17.65 9.50
C ASP A 90 3.14 17.94 9.32
N MET A 91 2.55 17.61 8.18
CA MET A 91 1.16 17.89 7.84
C MET A 91 0.17 16.82 8.32
N SER A 92 0.64 15.79 9.02
CA SER A 92 -0.18 14.67 9.51
C SER A 92 -0.80 14.88 10.91
N MET A 93 -0.34 15.88 11.66
CA MET A 93 -0.70 16.09 13.06
C MET A 93 -2.08 16.75 13.23
N GLY A 94 -3.13 16.07 12.85
CA GLY A 94 -4.50 16.54 13.03
C GLY A 94 -5.44 16.06 11.93
N LYS A 95 -6.74 16.31 12.12
CA LYS A 95 -7.73 16.14 11.04
C LYS A 95 -8.15 17.51 10.54
N HIS A 96 -8.12 17.69 9.24
CA HIS A 96 -8.39 18.95 8.59
C HIS A 96 -9.69 18.85 7.78
N MET A 97 -10.83 18.94 8.47
CA MET A 97 -12.15 18.84 7.82
C MET A 97 -12.66 20.18 7.29
N GLU A 98 -12.02 21.30 7.67
CA GLU A 98 -12.39 22.65 7.30
C GLU A 98 -11.17 23.56 7.22
N ILE A 99 -11.23 24.59 6.36
CA ILE A 99 -10.15 25.55 6.14
C ILE A 99 -9.64 26.20 7.44
N ALA A 100 -10.53 26.59 8.33
CA ALA A 100 -10.15 27.21 9.59
C ALA A 100 -9.33 26.29 10.53
N GLN A 101 -9.45 24.97 10.37
CA GLN A 101 -8.61 24.00 11.10
C GLN A 101 -7.22 23.94 10.49
N LEU A 102 -7.13 23.92 9.17
CA LEU A 102 -5.85 23.92 8.45
C LEU A 102 -5.07 25.22 8.70
N GLU A 103 -5.73 26.39 8.69
CA GLU A 103 -5.09 27.68 8.97
C GLU A 103 -4.53 27.73 10.40
N ARG A 104 -5.29 27.31 11.39
CA ARG A 104 -4.78 27.21 12.79
C ARG A 104 -3.61 26.25 12.90
N TYR A 105 -3.61 25.20 12.10
CA TYR A 105 -2.52 24.26 12.08
C TYR A 105 -1.24 24.87 11.47
N PHE A 106 -1.36 25.60 10.35
CA PHE A 106 -0.25 26.38 9.83
C PHE A 106 0.28 27.39 10.85
N ASP A 107 -0.63 28.07 11.55
CA ASP A 107 -0.26 29.01 12.62
C ASP A 107 0.59 28.34 13.71
N GLN A 108 0.19 27.17 14.16
CA GLN A 108 0.94 26.41 15.18
C GLN A 108 2.33 26.01 14.67
N GLN A 109 2.39 25.38 13.49
CA GLN A 109 3.65 24.92 12.89
C GLN A 109 4.63 26.09 12.66
N LEU A 110 4.12 27.20 12.16
CA LEU A 110 4.92 28.41 11.95
C LEU A 110 5.40 29.02 13.28
N ALA A 111 4.52 29.12 14.28
CA ALA A 111 4.86 29.68 15.59
C ALA A 111 5.98 28.90 16.29
N GLU A 112 5.98 27.56 16.18
CA GLU A 112 7.05 26.72 16.72
C GLU A 112 8.41 27.03 16.07
N GLN A 113 8.43 27.26 14.76
CA GLN A 113 9.66 27.62 14.04
C GLN A 113 10.06 29.07 14.32
N GLU A 114 9.11 30.00 14.34
CA GLU A 114 9.34 31.41 14.64
C GLU A 114 9.96 31.60 16.03
N GLN A 115 9.49 30.84 17.02
CA GLN A 115 10.09 30.84 18.37
C GLN A 115 11.56 30.39 18.35
N LYS A 116 11.88 29.36 17.57
CA LYS A 116 13.25 28.85 17.36
C LYS A 116 14.19 29.95 16.80
N TRP A 117 13.66 30.77 15.89
CA TRP A 117 14.42 31.82 15.18
C TRP A 117 14.25 33.22 15.78
N GLY A 118 13.61 33.32 16.94
CA GLY A 118 13.48 34.59 17.67
C GLY A 118 12.57 35.63 17.00
N ILE A 119 11.65 35.20 16.13
CA ILE A 119 10.68 36.10 15.48
C ILE A 119 9.56 36.42 16.47
N THR A 120 9.46 37.67 16.92
CA THR A 120 8.51 38.11 17.96
C THR A 120 7.25 38.78 17.43
N ASN A 121 7.28 39.31 16.22
CA ASN A 121 6.16 39.98 15.55
C ASN A 121 5.93 39.36 14.15
N PRO A 122 5.32 38.16 14.08
CA PRO A 122 5.08 37.52 12.78
C PRO A 122 4.02 38.29 11.99
N ALA A 123 4.07 38.17 10.67
CA ALA A 123 3.00 38.60 9.78
C ALA A 123 1.71 37.79 10.06
N VAL A 124 0.58 38.21 9.49
CA VAL A 124 -0.70 37.51 9.68
C VAL A 124 -0.77 36.31 8.72
N ASP A 125 -0.39 36.50 7.47
CA ASP A 125 -0.57 35.48 6.44
C ASP A 125 0.53 34.41 6.50
N ALA A 126 0.13 33.14 6.44
CA ALA A 126 1.01 31.99 6.58
C ALA A 126 2.16 31.95 5.53
N ASN A 127 1.87 32.32 4.30
CA ASN A 127 2.88 32.41 3.23
C ASN A 127 3.93 33.51 3.50
N VAL A 128 3.51 34.68 4.00
CA VAL A 128 4.43 35.77 4.37
C VAL A 128 5.29 35.38 5.56
N ARG A 129 4.73 34.66 6.52
CA ARG A 129 5.45 34.10 7.68
C ARG A 129 6.51 33.10 7.25
N LEU A 130 6.19 32.21 6.29
CA LEU A 130 7.17 31.26 5.73
C LEU A 130 8.32 31.98 5.04
N ILE A 131 8.04 33.05 4.26
CA ILE A 131 9.08 33.90 3.66
C ILE A 131 9.99 34.50 4.75
N SER A 132 9.38 35.06 5.78
CA SER A 132 10.10 35.69 6.90
C SER A 132 11.01 34.70 7.63
N LEU A 133 10.52 33.46 7.85
CA LEU A 133 11.30 32.37 8.44
C LEU A 133 12.51 32.01 7.59
N ILE A 134 12.32 31.79 6.28
CA ILE A 134 13.41 31.46 5.35
C ILE A 134 14.47 32.56 5.33
N GLN A 135 14.03 33.82 5.21
CA GLN A 135 14.94 34.98 5.18
C GLN A 135 15.69 35.16 6.49
N THR A 136 15.01 34.97 7.65
CA THR A 136 15.64 35.10 8.96
C THR A 136 16.64 33.97 9.19
N ALA A 137 16.30 32.71 8.92
CA ALA A 137 17.21 31.58 9.05
C ALA A 137 18.47 31.75 8.17
N TYR A 138 18.30 32.22 6.93
CA TYR A 138 19.41 32.53 6.04
C TYR A 138 20.30 33.68 6.58
N ARG A 139 19.69 34.78 7.01
CA ARG A 139 20.41 35.95 7.53
C ARG A 139 21.22 35.63 8.79
N GLU A 140 20.62 34.89 9.75
CA GLU A 140 21.27 34.55 11.02
C GLU A 140 22.41 33.52 10.86
N THR A 141 22.32 32.64 9.87
CA THR A 141 23.32 31.58 9.67
C THR A 141 24.31 31.85 8.53
N GLY A 142 23.98 32.76 7.60
CA GLY A 142 24.73 32.97 6.36
C GLY A 142 24.68 31.75 5.41
N LYS A 143 23.79 30.78 5.67
CA LYS A 143 23.68 29.52 4.91
C LYS A 143 22.28 29.35 4.35
N GLN A 144 22.21 28.72 3.17
CA GLN A 144 20.93 28.37 2.55
C GLN A 144 20.12 27.44 3.46
N VAL A 145 18.79 27.56 3.38
CA VAL A 145 17.82 26.88 4.22
C VAL A 145 17.41 25.56 3.62
N VAL A 146 17.25 24.54 4.44
CA VAL A 146 16.67 23.25 4.09
C VAL A 146 15.21 23.23 4.55
N ILE A 147 14.31 22.80 3.68
CA ILE A 147 12.88 22.65 3.99
C ILE A 147 12.47 21.20 3.82
N LEU A 148 11.89 20.63 4.88
CA LEU A 148 11.41 19.25 4.91
C LEU A 148 9.93 19.26 5.23
N ILE A 149 9.11 18.65 4.36
CA ILE A 149 7.65 18.61 4.49
C ILE A 149 7.21 17.15 4.48
N ASP A 150 6.71 16.67 5.63
CA ASP A 150 6.18 15.31 5.76
C ASP A 150 4.67 15.28 5.57
N GLU A 151 4.19 14.21 4.92
CA GLU A 151 2.78 13.94 4.64
C GLU A 151 2.00 15.16 4.09
N TYR A 152 2.59 15.83 3.08
CA TYR A 152 2.06 17.07 2.51
C TYR A 152 0.59 16.98 2.06
N ASP A 153 0.13 15.78 1.73
CA ASP A 153 -1.20 15.47 1.20
C ASP A 153 -2.22 15.10 2.29
N ALA A 154 -1.80 14.92 3.54
CA ALA A 154 -2.68 14.50 4.63
C ALA A 154 -3.94 15.39 4.79
N PRO A 155 -3.87 16.73 4.74
CA PRO A 155 -5.05 17.57 4.85
C PRO A 155 -6.07 17.35 3.72
N LEU A 156 -5.61 17.01 2.52
CA LEU A 156 -6.48 16.80 1.37
C LEU A 156 -7.12 15.41 1.38
N LEU A 157 -6.41 14.41 1.90
CA LEU A 157 -6.93 13.05 2.02
C LEU A 157 -8.13 12.95 2.96
N ASP A 158 -8.23 13.82 3.94
CA ASP A 158 -9.37 13.85 4.87
C ASP A 158 -10.68 14.30 4.19
N VAL A 159 -10.61 15.11 3.13
CA VAL A 159 -11.76 15.72 2.43
C VAL A 159 -11.86 15.37 0.95
N VAL A 160 -11.10 14.43 0.48
CA VAL A 160 -10.99 14.08 -0.96
C VAL A 160 -12.33 13.65 -1.61
N HIS A 161 -13.36 13.37 -0.83
CA HIS A 161 -14.72 13.03 -1.26
C HIS A 161 -15.71 14.22 -1.18
N GLU A 162 -15.24 15.41 -0.80
CA GLU A 162 -16.01 16.63 -0.64
C GLU A 162 -15.42 17.72 -1.55
N ASP A 163 -15.84 17.77 -2.81
CA ASP A 163 -15.21 18.58 -3.87
C ASP A 163 -15.01 20.05 -3.47
N GLU A 164 -16.02 20.70 -2.86
CA GLU A 164 -15.93 22.11 -2.43
C GLU A 164 -14.83 22.31 -1.37
N LYS A 165 -14.81 21.45 -0.34
CA LYS A 165 -13.78 21.51 0.72
C LYS A 165 -12.40 21.16 0.21
N LEU A 166 -12.32 20.17 -0.68
CA LEU A 166 -11.06 19.78 -1.32
C LEU A 166 -10.45 20.98 -2.06
N GLU A 167 -11.26 21.75 -2.79
CA GLU A 167 -10.79 22.94 -3.50
C GLU A 167 -10.32 24.04 -2.54
N GLU A 168 -11.06 24.30 -1.46
CA GLU A 168 -10.66 25.29 -0.45
C GLU A 168 -9.36 24.94 0.23
N LEU A 169 -9.21 23.71 0.75
CA LEU A 169 -8.00 23.25 1.42
C LEU A 169 -6.81 23.25 0.46
N ARG A 170 -7.00 22.81 -0.77
CA ARG A 170 -5.97 22.83 -1.82
C ARG A 170 -5.46 24.25 -2.08
N ASN A 171 -6.36 25.23 -2.20
CA ASN A 171 -5.99 26.62 -2.41
C ASN A 171 -5.21 27.20 -1.22
N ALA A 172 -5.59 26.85 0.03
CA ALA A 172 -4.84 27.24 1.22
C ALA A 172 -3.43 26.63 1.24
N MET A 173 -3.29 25.34 0.92
CA MET A 173 -1.99 24.67 0.82
C MET A 173 -1.13 25.24 -0.30
N ARG A 174 -1.71 25.51 -1.46
CA ARG A 174 -1.03 26.18 -2.58
C ARG A 174 -0.47 27.54 -2.15
N ASN A 175 -1.27 28.33 -1.46
CA ASN A 175 -0.83 29.61 -0.92
C ASN A 175 0.33 29.45 0.08
N PHE A 176 0.25 28.46 0.98
CA PHE A 176 1.29 28.17 1.95
C PHE A 176 2.63 27.77 1.31
N TYR A 177 2.62 26.96 0.23
CA TYR A 177 3.84 26.51 -0.44
C TYR A 177 4.36 27.46 -1.52
N SER A 178 3.57 28.46 -1.96
CA SER A 178 3.94 29.39 -3.03
C SER A 178 5.27 30.13 -2.82
N PRO A 179 5.69 30.47 -1.58
CA PRO A 179 6.97 31.12 -1.33
C PRO A 179 8.21 30.34 -1.72
N LEU A 180 8.12 29.00 -1.77
CA LEU A 180 9.28 28.15 -2.04
C LEU A 180 9.96 28.49 -3.37
N LYS A 181 9.18 28.82 -4.40
CA LYS A 181 9.74 29.27 -5.69
C LYS A 181 10.43 30.62 -5.60
N GLY A 182 9.78 31.58 -4.94
CA GLY A 182 10.35 32.94 -4.81
C GLY A 182 11.60 33.01 -3.93
N CYS A 183 11.77 32.04 -3.04
CA CYS A 183 12.91 31.92 -2.14
C CYS A 183 14.04 31.02 -2.67
N GLU A 184 14.00 30.54 -3.91
CA GLU A 184 14.96 29.58 -4.49
C GLU A 184 16.43 29.88 -4.14
N LYS A 185 16.87 31.14 -4.30
CA LYS A 185 18.24 31.56 -4.00
C LYS A 185 18.68 31.34 -2.56
N LEU A 186 17.70 31.27 -1.65
CA LEU A 186 17.90 31.08 -0.20
C LEU A 186 17.79 29.62 0.21
N LEU A 187 17.39 28.72 -0.72
CA LEU A 187 17.14 27.31 -0.42
C LEU A 187 18.30 26.43 -0.89
N ARG A 188 18.73 25.52 -0.01
CA ARG A 188 19.72 24.48 -0.29
C ARG A 188 19.06 23.20 -0.77
N PHE A 189 17.93 22.83 -0.15
CA PHE A 189 17.26 21.57 -0.39
C PHE A 189 15.82 21.66 0.08
N VAL A 190 14.90 21.12 -0.70
CA VAL A 190 13.47 21.00 -0.36
C VAL A 190 13.05 19.58 -0.63
N PHE A 191 12.51 18.90 0.38
CA PHE A 191 12.01 17.55 0.26
C PHE A 191 10.57 17.45 0.73
N LEU A 192 9.71 16.95 -0.14
CA LEU A 192 8.30 16.72 0.15
C LEU A 192 8.00 15.25 0.08
N THR A 193 7.25 14.73 1.06
CA THR A 193 6.79 13.36 1.04
C THR A 193 5.32 13.23 1.40
N GLY A 194 4.67 12.23 0.80
CA GLY A 194 3.26 11.92 1.00
C GLY A 194 2.90 10.51 0.55
N ILE A 195 1.62 10.22 0.56
CA ILE A 195 1.06 8.96 0.08
C ILE A 195 0.68 9.09 -1.39
N THR A 196 -0.10 10.12 -1.70
CA THR A 196 -0.68 10.35 -3.02
C THR A 196 0.05 11.45 -3.78
N LYS A 197 -0.11 11.44 -5.08
CA LYS A 197 0.27 12.55 -5.95
C LYS A 197 -0.96 13.43 -6.14
N PHE A 198 -1.22 14.34 -5.21
CA PHE A 198 -2.09 15.46 -5.54
C PHE A 198 -1.41 16.29 -6.60
N SER A 199 -2.16 16.74 -7.61
CA SER A 199 -1.58 17.22 -8.84
C SER A 199 -0.46 18.24 -8.57
N GLN A 200 0.72 17.86 -9.00
CA GLN A 200 1.86 18.79 -9.07
C GLN A 200 1.45 20.09 -9.77
N LEU A 201 0.42 20.03 -10.62
CA LEU A 201 -0.15 21.15 -11.35
C LEU A 201 -0.98 22.10 -10.48
N SER A 202 -1.57 21.67 -9.36
CA SER A 202 -2.44 22.56 -8.57
C SER A 202 -1.78 23.13 -7.31
N ILE A 203 -1.03 22.34 -6.56
CA ILE A 203 -0.32 22.82 -5.35
C ILE A 203 1.07 23.36 -5.69
N PHE A 204 1.75 22.70 -6.63
CA PHE A 204 3.12 23.03 -7.03
C PHE A 204 3.21 23.53 -8.47
N SER A 205 2.12 24.00 -9.08
CA SER A 205 2.13 24.53 -10.45
C SER A 205 3.17 25.63 -10.68
N GLU A 206 3.61 26.25 -9.61
CA GLU A 206 4.66 27.25 -9.63
C GLU A 206 6.06 26.66 -9.45
N LEU A 207 6.21 25.43 -8.92
CA LEU A 207 7.48 24.72 -8.73
C LEU A 207 7.74 23.77 -9.91
N ASN A 208 7.99 24.33 -11.09
CA ASN A 208 8.20 23.56 -12.33
C ASN A 208 9.45 22.68 -12.31
N ASN A 209 10.28 22.79 -11.28
CA ASN A 209 11.58 22.13 -11.13
C ASN A 209 11.61 21.06 -10.03
N ILE A 210 10.44 20.55 -9.61
CA ILE A 210 10.39 19.42 -8.69
C ILE A 210 10.82 18.14 -9.40
N THR A 211 11.86 17.51 -8.88
CA THR A 211 12.28 16.16 -9.28
C THR A 211 11.44 15.13 -8.53
N ASN A 212 10.53 14.47 -9.25
CA ASN A 212 9.74 13.39 -8.71
C ASN A 212 10.52 12.07 -8.77
N ILE A 213 11.05 11.62 -7.63
CA ILE A 213 11.86 10.41 -7.51
C ILE A 213 11.04 9.16 -7.19
N SER A 214 9.71 9.24 -7.21
CA SER A 214 8.85 8.13 -6.79
C SER A 214 8.95 6.89 -7.67
N MET A 215 9.20 7.08 -8.97
CA MET A 215 9.39 6.00 -9.94
C MET A 215 10.79 5.96 -10.55
N ASP A 216 11.75 6.68 -9.98
CA ASP A 216 13.12 6.66 -10.47
C ASP A 216 13.87 5.42 -9.98
N GLU A 217 14.45 4.67 -10.90
CA GLU A 217 15.18 3.43 -10.61
C GLU A 217 16.28 3.60 -9.56
N PRO A 218 17.14 4.67 -9.58
CA PRO A 218 18.16 4.89 -8.56
C PRO A 218 17.62 5.06 -7.14
N TYR A 219 16.31 5.32 -6.97
CA TYR A 219 15.64 5.53 -5.69
C TYR A 219 14.59 4.45 -5.37
N ALA A 220 14.54 3.35 -6.13
CA ALA A 220 13.58 2.27 -5.92
C ALA A 220 13.60 1.71 -4.49
N GLY A 221 14.78 1.52 -3.93
CA GLY A 221 14.99 0.98 -2.58
C GLY A 221 15.10 2.02 -1.46
N ILE A 222 14.82 3.31 -1.71
CA ILE A 222 14.98 4.40 -0.72
C ILE A 222 14.09 4.21 0.51
N CYS A 223 12.93 3.60 0.33
CA CYS A 223 11.98 3.18 1.37
C CYS A 223 11.66 1.70 1.19
N GLY A 224 11.30 1.01 2.27
CA GLY A 224 11.14 -0.44 2.26
C GLY A 224 12.42 -1.15 2.69
N ILE A 225 12.39 -2.47 2.71
CA ILE A 225 13.55 -3.34 3.01
C ILE A 225 13.74 -4.25 1.81
N THR A 226 14.91 -4.23 1.18
CA THR A 226 15.23 -5.16 0.08
C THR A 226 15.57 -6.55 0.62
N GLU A 227 15.51 -7.59 -0.23
CA GLU A 227 15.89 -8.94 0.17
C GLU A 227 17.36 -8.99 0.62
N ASP A 228 18.25 -8.27 -0.04
CA ASP A 228 19.67 -8.17 0.34
C ASP A 228 19.85 -7.56 1.74
N GLU A 229 19.12 -6.48 2.04
CA GLU A 229 19.15 -5.86 3.37
C GLU A 229 18.58 -6.80 4.44
N LEU A 230 17.54 -7.54 4.13
CA LEU A 230 16.94 -8.53 5.03
C LEU A 230 17.92 -9.67 5.31
N VAL A 231 18.44 -10.32 4.28
CA VAL A 231 19.32 -11.49 4.41
C VAL A 231 20.64 -11.14 5.09
N ASN A 232 21.23 -9.98 4.76
CA ASN A 232 22.52 -9.55 5.33
C ASN A 232 22.36 -8.94 6.73
N GLY A 233 21.26 -8.22 6.98
CA GLY A 233 21.06 -7.48 8.24
C GLY A 233 20.29 -8.22 9.32
N MET A 234 19.46 -9.22 8.96
CA MET A 234 18.48 -9.85 9.84
C MET A 234 18.49 -11.38 9.78
N ARG A 235 19.62 -11.96 9.40
CA ARG A 235 19.77 -13.43 9.27
C ARG A 235 19.39 -14.16 10.56
N ASP A 236 19.92 -13.72 11.70
CA ASP A 236 19.66 -14.32 13.02
C ASP A 236 18.16 -14.28 13.37
N ASP A 237 17.44 -13.26 12.86
CA ASP A 237 16.00 -13.11 13.08
C ASP A 237 15.19 -14.14 12.26
N ILE A 238 15.62 -14.38 11.02
CA ILE A 238 15.04 -15.40 10.15
C ILE A 238 15.30 -16.78 10.75
N GLU A 239 16.52 -17.07 11.20
CA GLU A 239 16.89 -18.34 11.83
C GLU A 239 16.08 -18.60 13.11
N ALA A 240 15.91 -17.59 13.97
CA ALA A 240 15.10 -17.72 15.18
C ALA A 240 13.61 -17.96 14.88
N LEU A 241 13.10 -17.35 13.80
CA LEU A 241 11.72 -17.58 13.35
C LEU A 241 11.57 -18.99 12.74
N ALA A 242 12.58 -19.46 12.01
CA ALA A 242 12.65 -20.79 11.43
C ALA A 242 12.61 -21.88 12.53
N GLU A 243 13.43 -21.73 13.56
CA GLU A 243 13.43 -22.62 14.72
C GLU A 243 12.05 -22.67 15.39
N LYS A 244 11.45 -21.51 15.65
CA LYS A 244 10.15 -21.41 16.29
C LYS A 244 9.04 -22.14 15.54
N PHE A 245 9.05 -22.09 14.20
CA PHE A 245 8.03 -22.70 13.35
C PHE A 245 8.40 -24.10 12.86
N ASN A 246 9.57 -24.61 13.25
CA ASN A 246 10.12 -25.88 12.78
C ASN A 246 10.21 -25.95 11.24
N LEU A 247 10.76 -24.90 10.64
CA LEU A 247 10.96 -24.72 9.21
C LEU A 247 12.45 -24.59 8.89
N SER A 248 12.84 -24.80 7.63
CA SER A 248 14.16 -24.41 7.17
C SER A 248 14.26 -22.88 7.03
N TYR A 249 15.50 -22.38 6.92
CA TYR A 249 15.77 -20.96 6.63
C TYR A 249 15.07 -20.52 5.34
N GLU A 250 15.22 -21.30 4.27
CA GLU A 250 14.64 -21.02 2.95
C GLU A 250 13.10 -21.03 2.98
N GLN A 251 12.50 -21.99 3.69
CA GLN A 251 11.05 -22.05 3.87
C GLN A 251 10.53 -20.83 4.65
N THR A 252 11.29 -20.37 5.63
CA THR A 252 10.95 -19.19 6.42
C THR A 252 11.07 -17.92 5.58
N LEU A 253 12.16 -17.78 4.80
CA LEU A 253 12.35 -16.66 3.88
C LEU A 253 11.22 -16.61 2.83
N ALA A 254 10.86 -17.75 2.23
CA ALA A 254 9.76 -17.85 1.28
C ALA A 254 8.42 -17.42 1.90
N LYS A 255 8.15 -17.79 3.17
CA LYS A 255 6.95 -17.34 3.89
C LYS A 255 6.97 -15.84 4.19
N LEU A 256 8.11 -15.27 4.55
CA LEU A 256 8.24 -13.83 4.75
C LEU A 256 8.00 -13.09 3.44
N LYS A 257 8.55 -13.61 2.33
CA LYS A 257 8.36 -13.08 0.98
C LYS A 257 6.88 -13.10 0.59
N ASP A 258 6.20 -14.24 0.68
CA ASP A 258 4.77 -14.37 0.38
C ASP A 258 3.90 -13.40 1.20
N ASN A 259 4.27 -13.11 2.45
CA ASN A 259 3.44 -12.28 3.33
C ASN A 259 3.73 -10.79 3.24
N TYR A 260 4.99 -10.34 3.06
CA TYR A 260 5.38 -8.94 3.30
C TYR A 260 6.17 -8.28 2.17
N ASP A 261 6.63 -9.05 1.19
CA ASP A 261 7.41 -8.58 0.05
C ASP A 261 6.55 -8.21 -1.16
N GLY A 262 7.19 -8.05 -2.31
CA GLY A 262 6.58 -7.96 -3.62
C GLY A 262 6.15 -6.57 -4.05
N TYR A 263 6.57 -5.52 -3.35
CA TYR A 263 6.36 -4.15 -3.80
C TYR A 263 7.44 -3.70 -4.77
N HIS A 264 7.03 -3.18 -5.92
CA HIS A 264 7.85 -2.45 -6.87
C HIS A 264 7.30 -1.05 -7.08
N PHE A 265 8.16 -0.05 -7.03
CA PHE A 265 7.81 1.35 -7.26
C PHE A 265 8.31 1.88 -8.61
N THR A 266 9.09 1.08 -9.31
CA THR A 266 9.52 1.26 -10.70
C THR A 266 9.85 -0.11 -11.29
N TRP A 267 10.15 -0.17 -12.59
CA TRP A 267 10.52 -1.42 -13.25
C TRP A 267 11.60 -1.18 -14.30
N PRO A 268 12.68 -1.98 -14.33
CA PRO A 268 12.99 -3.04 -13.36
C PRO A 268 13.47 -2.49 -12.02
N SER A 269 13.18 -3.19 -10.92
CA SER A 269 13.70 -2.85 -9.59
C SER A 269 13.68 -4.09 -8.67
N PRO A 270 14.47 -4.12 -7.59
CA PRO A 270 14.30 -5.16 -6.58
C PRO A 270 12.94 -5.06 -5.89
N ASP A 271 12.38 -6.19 -5.49
CA ASP A 271 11.27 -6.27 -4.54
C ASP A 271 11.65 -5.58 -3.22
N VAL A 272 10.68 -4.96 -2.57
CA VAL A 272 10.86 -4.45 -1.21
C VAL A 272 9.74 -4.92 -0.28
N TYR A 273 10.16 -5.32 0.92
CA TYR A 273 9.28 -5.68 2.03
C TYR A 273 8.69 -4.43 2.67
N ASN A 274 7.45 -4.54 3.17
CA ASN A 274 6.89 -3.53 4.07
C ASN A 274 7.65 -3.55 5.41
N PRO A 275 8.35 -2.46 5.78
CA PRO A 275 9.19 -2.45 6.99
C PRO A 275 8.40 -2.65 8.27
N PHE A 276 7.23 -2.04 8.38
CA PHE A 276 6.41 -2.13 9.59
C PHE A 276 5.93 -3.56 9.86
N SER A 277 5.44 -4.23 8.83
CA SER A 277 4.94 -5.60 8.94
C SER A 277 6.07 -6.58 9.23
N LEU A 278 7.18 -6.48 8.50
CA LEU A 278 8.35 -7.34 8.67
C LEU A 278 8.97 -7.19 10.06
N LEU A 279 9.26 -5.96 10.51
CA LEU A 279 9.84 -5.72 11.82
C LEU A 279 8.90 -6.13 12.96
N THR A 280 7.58 -5.95 12.78
CA THR A 280 6.58 -6.41 13.76
C THR A 280 6.51 -7.94 13.83
N CYS A 281 6.64 -8.62 12.69
CA CYS A 281 6.73 -10.07 12.62
C CYS A 281 7.91 -10.59 13.45
N PHE A 282 9.09 -10.02 13.28
CA PHE A 282 10.27 -10.40 14.04
C PHE A 282 10.16 -10.05 15.53
N ALA A 283 9.65 -8.89 15.88
CA ALA A 283 9.46 -8.50 17.28
C ALA A 283 8.47 -9.40 18.02
N LYS A 284 7.38 -9.78 17.37
CA LYS A 284 6.35 -10.67 17.94
C LYS A 284 6.64 -12.16 17.74
N GLN A 285 7.64 -12.48 16.92
CA GLN A 285 7.94 -13.86 16.50
C GLN A 285 6.66 -14.58 15.99
N LYS A 286 5.90 -13.89 15.12
CA LYS A 286 4.64 -14.39 14.57
C LYS A 286 4.42 -13.82 13.17
N ILE A 287 4.09 -14.67 12.21
CA ILE A 287 3.64 -14.26 10.88
C ILE A 287 2.14 -13.98 10.97
N ASP A 288 1.75 -12.72 10.75
CA ASP A 288 0.35 -12.26 10.83
C ASP A 288 0.18 -11.00 9.96
N SER A 289 -1.05 -10.52 9.79
CA SER A 289 -1.33 -9.25 9.11
C SER A 289 -1.22 -8.08 10.08
N TYR A 290 -0.27 -7.18 9.84
CA TYR A 290 0.02 -6.04 10.71
C TYR A 290 -0.34 -4.70 10.09
N TRP A 291 -0.24 -4.59 8.76
CA TRP A 291 -0.45 -3.32 8.05
C TRP A 291 -1.88 -2.78 8.21
N PHE A 292 -2.88 -3.64 8.08
CA PHE A 292 -4.29 -3.29 8.27
C PHE A 292 -4.70 -2.99 9.71
N GLY A 293 -3.91 -3.40 10.70
CA GLY A 293 -4.17 -3.11 12.12
C GLY A 293 -4.15 -1.63 12.49
N SER A 294 -3.70 -0.77 11.58
CA SER A 294 -3.64 0.69 11.76
C SER A 294 -4.86 1.45 11.23
N GLY A 295 -5.90 0.78 10.77
CA GLY A 295 -7.17 1.37 10.33
C GLY A 295 -7.69 0.75 9.04
N THR A 296 -8.98 0.46 9.02
CA THR A 296 -9.69 0.02 7.81
C THR A 296 -9.80 1.21 6.86
N PRO A 297 -9.46 1.06 5.59
CA PRO A 297 -9.54 2.15 4.63
C PRO A 297 -10.99 2.40 4.18
N THR A 298 -11.83 2.91 5.08
CA THR A 298 -13.24 3.23 4.79
C THR A 298 -13.35 4.11 3.54
N TYR A 299 -12.42 5.05 3.41
CA TYR A 299 -12.30 5.89 2.25
C TYR A 299 -12.10 5.07 0.96
N LEU A 300 -11.15 4.14 0.92
CA LEU A 300 -10.89 3.30 -0.26
C LEU A 300 -12.15 2.52 -0.67
N ILE A 301 -12.86 1.96 0.30
CA ILE A 301 -14.08 1.18 0.04
C ILE A 301 -15.17 2.05 -0.57
N ASN A 302 -15.32 3.28 -0.07
CA ASN A 302 -16.27 4.25 -0.66
C ASN A 302 -15.87 4.61 -2.10
N MET A 303 -14.57 4.82 -2.36
CA MET A 303 -14.08 5.11 -3.70
C MET A 303 -14.23 3.92 -4.65
N MET A 304 -14.00 2.68 -4.20
CA MET A 304 -14.28 1.49 -5.01
C MET A 304 -15.75 1.44 -5.45
N ARG A 305 -16.67 1.84 -4.59
CA ARG A 305 -18.11 1.94 -4.94
C ARG A 305 -18.39 3.06 -5.94
N ASN A 306 -17.82 4.24 -5.71
CA ASN A 306 -18.01 5.40 -6.59
C ASN A 306 -17.53 5.13 -8.03
N PHE A 307 -16.43 4.39 -8.16
CA PHE A 307 -15.88 3.97 -9.45
C PHE A 307 -16.46 2.65 -9.98
N ASN A 308 -17.46 2.07 -9.31
CA ASN A 308 -18.01 0.75 -9.64
C ASN A 308 -16.94 -0.34 -9.81
N PHE A 309 -15.85 -0.23 -9.04
CA PHE A 309 -14.75 -1.16 -9.10
C PHE A 309 -15.06 -2.41 -8.25
N LEU A 310 -15.06 -3.56 -8.90
CA LEU A 310 -15.46 -4.82 -8.28
C LEU A 310 -14.28 -5.51 -7.60
N PRO A 311 -14.49 -6.17 -6.45
CA PRO A 311 -13.44 -6.98 -5.79
C PRO A 311 -12.78 -8.02 -6.69
N ALA A 312 -13.53 -8.58 -7.63
CA ALA A 312 -13.00 -9.53 -8.62
C ALA A 312 -11.86 -8.95 -9.45
N ASN A 313 -11.93 -7.66 -9.79
CA ASN A 313 -10.90 -6.99 -10.58
C ASN A 313 -9.53 -6.93 -9.87
N LEU A 314 -9.52 -7.14 -8.54
CA LEU A 314 -8.28 -7.24 -7.74
C LEU A 314 -7.63 -8.63 -7.79
N GLY A 315 -8.35 -9.64 -8.27
CA GLY A 315 -7.87 -11.02 -8.35
C GLY A 315 -6.94 -11.27 -9.52
N GLU A 316 -6.97 -10.41 -10.53
CA GLU A 316 -6.16 -10.50 -11.74
C GLU A 316 -5.07 -9.42 -11.78
N SER A 317 -4.03 -9.68 -12.59
CA SER A 317 -3.13 -8.62 -13.02
C SER A 317 -3.88 -7.67 -13.95
N MET A 318 -3.69 -6.38 -13.74
CA MET A 318 -4.27 -5.31 -14.56
C MET A 318 -3.17 -4.72 -15.43
N GLU A 319 -3.42 -4.56 -16.71
CA GLU A 319 -2.52 -3.82 -17.60
C GLU A 319 -2.92 -2.34 -17.62
N ALA A 320 -1.94 -1.46 -17.52
CA ALA A 320 -2.16 -0.02 -17.47
C ALA A 320 -0.96 0.76 -18.00
N GLY A 321 -1.22 1.85 -18.69
CA GLY A 321 -0.21 2.86 -18.98
C GLY A 321 0.23 3.59 -17.71
N LYS A 322 1.42 4.21 -17.73
CA LYS A 322 1.93 4.95 -16.57
C LYS A 322 0.93 6.01 -16.08
N ASP A 323 0.32 6.74 -16.99
CA ASP A 323 -0.62 7.81 -16.66
C ASP A 323 -1.94 7.31 -16.04
N ASP A 324 -2.26 6.01 -16.18
CA ASP A 324 -3.48 5.42 -15.62
C ASP A 324 -3.38 5.15 -14.12
N PHE A 325 -2.19 4.90 -13.59
CA PHE A 325 -1.99 4.56 -12.17
C PHE A 325 -1.07 5.52 -11.42
N ASP A 326 -0.23 6.28 -12.14
CA ASP A 326 0.65 7.30 -11.57
C ASP A 326 0.05 8.71 -11.64
N ALA A 327 -1.23 8.83 -12.04
CA ALA A 327 -1.96 10.09 -12.11
C ALA A 327 -2.21 10.70 -10.73
N ALA A 328 -2.51 11.99 -10.74
CA ALA A 328 -2.98 12.70 -9.55
C ALA A 328 -4.37 12.17 -9.11
N THR A 329 -4.56 11.97 -7.82
CA THR A 329 -5.80 11.42 -7.28
C THR A 329 -7.01 12.33 -7.47
N GLU A 330 -6.81 13.63 -7.65
CA GLU A 330 -7.89 14.61 -7.91
C GLU A 330 -8.39 14.62 -9.37
N THR A 331 -7.58 14.11 -10.30
CA THR A 331 -7.91 14.04 -11.73
C THR A 331 -8.12 12.60 -12.21
N MET A 332 -8.12 11.64 -11.28
CA MET A 332 -8.26 10.23 -11.62
C MET A 332 -9.63 9.93 -12.25
N THR A 333 -9.60 9.24 -13.37
CA THR A 333 -10.80 8.73 -14.07
C THR A 333 -11.11 7.29 -13.66
N THR A 334 -10.17 6.62 -13.00
CA THR A 334 -10.27 5.27 -12.47
C THR A 334 -9.74 5.25 -11.04
N ILE A 335 -10.00 4.18 -10.29
CA ILE A 335 -9.48 4.03 -8.93
C ILE A 335 -8.00 3.59 -8.87
N MET A 336 -7.41 3.25 -10.00
CA MET A 336 -6.05 2.68 -10.05
C MET A 336 -4.98 3.57 -9.42
N PRO A 337 -4.95 4.91 -9.64
CA PRO A 337 -4.00 5.79 -8.97
C PRO A 337 -4.06 5.68 -7.45
N LEU A 338 -5.27 5.66 -6.89
CA LEU A 338 -5.46 5.53 -5.45
C LEU A 338 -4.99 4.18 -4.92
N LEU A 339 -5.32 3.08 -5.60
CA LEU A 339 -4.90 1.73 -5.22
C LEU A 339 -3.37 1.58 -5.24
N TYR A 340 -2.71 2.09 -6.29
CA TYR A 340 -1.26 2.01 -6.44
C TYR A 340 -0.54 2.88 -5.41
N GLN A 341 -0.86 4.14 -5.32
CA GLN A 341 -0.19 5.10 -4.42
C GLN A 341 -0.41 4.76 -2.94
N SER A 342 -1.57 4.19 -2.61
CA SER A 342 -1.85 3.70 -1.25
C SER A 342 -1.25 2.33 -0.96
N GLY A 343 -0.69 1.62 -1.96
CA GLY A 343 0.00 0.34 -1.79
C GLY A 343 -0.89 -0.91 -1.76
N TYR A 344 -2.10 -0.83 -2.29
CA TYR A 344 -2.98 -2.00 -2.46
C TYR A 344 -2.65 -2.81 -3.69
N ILE A 345 -2.13 -2.14 -4.73
CA ILE A 345 -1.55 -2.77 -5.92
C ILE A 345 -0.14 -2.22 -6.14
N THR A 346 0.64 -2.94 -6.90
CA THR A 346 2.03 -2.60 -7.22
C THR A 346 2.38 -3.05 -8.63
N ILE A 347 3.48 -2.56 -9.18
CA ILE A 347 4.03 -3.01 -10.46
C ILE A 347 4.55 -4.44 -10.29
N LYS A 348 4.26 -5.31 -11.27
CA LYS A 348 4.76 -6.69 -11.33
C LYS A 348 5.56 -6.98 -12.59
N ASP A 349 5.33 -6.20 -13.65
CA ASP A 349 6.03 -6.34 -14.93
C ASP A 349 5.86 -5.07 -15.76
N TYR A 350 6.65 -4.96 -16.82
CA TYR A 350 6.55 -3.90 -17.83
C TYR A 350 6.91 -4.47 -19.20
N ASP A 351 6.02 -4.30 -20.15
CA ASP A 351 6.21 -4.69 -21.55
C ASP A 351 6.69 -3.48 -22.35
N GLU A 352 7.92 -3.55 -22.88
CA GLU A 352 8.54 -2.46 -23.66
C GLU A 352 7.88 -2.26 -25.03
N GLU A 353 7.23 -3.28 -25.61
CA GLU A 353 6.58 -3.15 -26.93
C GLU A 353 5.26 -2.40 -26.83
N THR A 354 4.48 -2.67 -25.78
CA THR A 354 3.17 -2.03 -25.56
C THR A 354 3.23 -0.81 -24.66
N GLU A 355 4.36 -0.59 -23.97
CA GLU A 355 4.56 0.43 -22.92
C GLU A 355 3.56 0.26 -21.76
N LEU A 356 3.07 -0.96 -21.51
CA LEU A 356 2.13 -1.26 -20.45
C LEU A 356 2.81 -1.89 -19.23
N TYR A 357 2.36 -1.47 -18.07
CA TYR A 357 2.71 -2.06 -16.78
C TYR A 357 1.68 -3.10 -16.39
N THR A 358 2.15 -4.22 -15.85
CA THR A 358 1.29 -5.20 -15.19
C THR A 358 1.21 -4.86 -13.70
N LEU A 359 0.00 -4.60 -13.21
CA LEU A 359 -0.27 -4.27 -11.80
C LEU A 359 -1.01 -5.41 -11.12
N ALA A 360 -0.65 -5.71 -9.87
CA ALA A 360 -1.36 -6.70 -9.05
C ALA A 360 -1.21 -6.41 -7.55
N ILE A 361 -1.96 -7.13 -6.72
CA ILE A 361 -1.80 -7.09 -5.25
C ILE A 361 -0.37 -7.54 -4.89
N PRO A 362 0.38 -6.79 -4.06
CA PRO A 362 1.78 -7.08 -3.79
C PRO A 362 2.00 -8.44 -3.11
N ASN A 363 1.22 -8.78 -2.09
CA ASN A 363 1.45 -9.94 -1.25
C ASN A 363 0.19 -10.43 -0.53
N LYS A 364 0.34 -11.51 0.22
CA LYS A 364 -0.73 -12.16 0.97
C LYS A 364 -1.31 -11.28 2.08
N GLU A 365 -0.48 -10.50 2.79
CA GLU A 365 -0.96 -9.60 3.85
C GLU A 365 -1.98 -8.61 3.30
N ILE A 366 -1.65 -7.97 2.18
CA ILE A 366 -2.52 -6.97 1.54
C ILE A 366 -3.78 -7.64 1.00
N ARG A 367 -3.64 -8.77 0.33
CA ARG A 367 -4.79 -9.53 -0.18
C ARG A 367 -5.78 -9.87 0.93
N VAL A 368 -5.30 -10.51 1.99
CA VAL A 368 -6.14 -10.92 3.11
C VAL A 368 -6.78 -9.73 3.81
N GLY A 369 -6.00 -8.69 4.08
CA GLY A 369 -6.48 -7.50 4.77
C GLY A 369 -7.54 -6.75 3.97
N LEU A 370 -7.32 -6.58 2.66
CA LEU A 370 -8.24 -5.89 1.78
C LEU A 370 -9.57 -6.64 1.65
N TYR A 371 -9.53 -7.94 1.33
CA TYR A 371 -10.76 -8.73 1.22
C TYR A 371 -11.52 -8.85 2.54
N ARG A 372 -10.83 -8.98 3.68
CA ARG A 372 -11.47 -8.92 5.00
C ARG A 372 -12.13 -7.57 5.28
N SER A 373 -11.55 -6.48 4.80
CA SER A 373 -12.12 -5.14 4.95
C SER A 373 -13.34 -4.94 4.05
N LEU A 374 -13.38 -5.59 2.89
CA LEU A 374 -14.51 -5.55 1.96
C LEU A 374 -15.69 -6.40 2.45
N LEU A 375 -15.42 -7.52 3.12
CA LEU A 375 -16.41 -8.52 3.50
C LEU A 375 -17.64 -7.92 4.23
N PRO A 376 -17.51 -7.02 5.25
CA PRO A 376 -18.67 -6.42 5.94
C PRO A 376 -19.60 -5.62 5.04
N HIS A 377 -19.12 -5.15 3.90
CA HIS A 377 -19.89 -4.36 2.94
C HIS A 377 -20.74 -5.22 2.00
N TYR A 378 -20.42 -6.50 1.93
CA TYR A 378 -21.15 -7.52 1.17
C TYR A 378 -21.97 -8.45 2.07
N LEU A 379 -21.62 -8.53 3.37
CA LEU A 379 -22.27 -9.39 4.37
C LEU A 379 -22.74 -8.55 5.56
N THR A 380 -23.96 -8.11 5.56
CA THR A 380 -24.48 -7.09 6.49
C THR A 380 -24.57 -7.52 7.97
N SER A 381 -24.53 -8.82 8.32
CA SER A 381 -24.77 -9.22 9.71
C SER A 381 -23.99 -10.43 10.24
N LYS A 382 -23.15 -11.10 9.45
CA LYS A 382 -22.55 -12.39 9.84
C LYS A 382 -21.06 -12.55 9.51
N THR A 383 -20.29 -11.48 9.55
CA THR A 383 -18.84 -11.49 9.20
C THR A 383 -18.04 -12.50 10.05
N ALA A 384 -18.29 -12.57 11.35
CA ALA A 384 -17.57 -13.51 12.23
C ALA A 384 -17.89 -14.98 11.87
N MET A 385 -19.13 -15.28 11.52
CA MET A 385 -19.54 -16.62 11.08
C MET A 385 -18.91 -16.96 9.74
N CYS A 386 -18.81 -16.01 8.82
CA CYS A 386 -18.14 -16.17 7.53
C CYS A 386 -16.66 -16.52 7.71
N ASN A 387 -15.93 -15.80 8.56
CA ASN A 387 -14.51 -16.08 8.84
C ASN A 387 -14.31 -17.52 9.40
N THR A 388 -15.22 -17.97 10.27
CA THR A 388 -15.19 -19.35 10.80
C THR A 388 -15.46 -20.38 9.69
N THR A 389 -16.42 -20.10 8.82
CA THR A 389 -16.74 -20.94 7.65
C THR A 389 -15.55 -21.04 6.71
N ILE A 390 -14.93 -19.94 6.34
CA ILE A 390 -13.72 -19.89 5.48
C ILE A 390 -12.60 -20.73 6.10
N ALA A 391 -12.33 -20.58 7.40
CA ALA A 391 -11.28 -21.34 8.07
C ALA A 391 -11.54 -22.86 8.02
N LYS A 392 -12.79 -23.28 8.27
CA LYS A 392 -13.19 -24.71 8.17
C LYS A 392 -13.12 -25.22 6.74
N MET A 393 -13.59 -24.45 5.76
CA MET A 393 -13.47 -24.78 4.34
C MET A 393 -12.02 -25.01 3.94
N SER A 394 -11.11 -24.13 4.37
CA SER A 394 -9.67 -24.24 4.07
C SER A 394 -9.10 -25.59 4.57
N VAL A 395 -9.51 -26.05 5.77
CA VAL A 395 -9.08 -27.37 6.29
C VAL A 395 -9.65 -28.51 5.45
N LEU A 396 -10.93 -28.46 5.08
CA LEU A 396 -11.57 -29.49 4.26
C LEU A 396 -10.94 -29.60 2.88
N ILE A 397 -10.71 -28.48 2.21
CA ILE A 397 -10.08 -28.41 0.88
C ILE A 397 -8.65 -28.96 0.92
N LYS A 398 -7.89 -28.64 1.96
CA LYS A 398 -6.53 -29.17 2.16
C LYS A 398 -6.50 -30.71 2.23
N HIS A 399 -7.60 -31.33 2.64
CA HIS A 399 -7.76 -32.78 2.70
C HIS A 399 -8.52 -33.37 1.49
N GLY A 400 -8.64 -32.62 0.40
CA GLY A 400 -9.32 -33.06 -0.83
C GLY A 400 -10.85 -33.14 -0.73
N LYS A 401 -11.46 -32.57 0.32
CA LYS A 401 -12.89 -32.70 0.63
C LYS A 401 -13.68 -31.47 0.14
N ILE A 402 -13.63 -31.22 -1.18
CA ILE A 402 -14.28 -30.03 -1.77
C ILE A 402 -15.79 -30.03 -1.57
N ASP A 403 -16.46 -31.19 -1.69
CA ASP A 403 -17.91 -31.27 -1.54
C ASP A 403 -18.37 -30.98 -0.10
N GLU A 404 -17.61 -31.44 0.91
CA GLU A 404 -17.87 -31.10 2.31
C GLU A 404 -17.66 -29.59 2.55
N ALA A 405 -16.66 -28.98 1.92
CA ALA A 405 -16.40 -27.54 2.01
C ALA A 405 -17.53 -26.73 1.37
N LEU A 406 -18.01 -27.13 0.19
CA LEU A 406 -19.13 -26.47 -0.50
C LEU A 406 -20.47 -26.70 0.23
N GLN A 407 -20.68 -27.86 0.87
CA GLN A 407 -21.82 -28.08 1.75
C GLN A 407 -21.80 -27.14 2.96
N LEU A 408 -20.63 -26.89 3.53
CA LEU A 408 -20.49 -25.91 4.63
C LEU A 408 -20.80 -24.50 4.16
N LEU A 409 -20.37 -24.14 2.94
CA LEU A 409 -20.67 -22.87 2.31
C LEU A 409 -22.18 -22.71 2.03
N LYS A 410 -22.84 -23.78 1.55
CA LYS A 410 -24.31 -23.81 1.36
C LYS A 410 -25.03 -23.52 2.67
N SER A 411 -24.65 -24.22 3.75
CA SER A 411 -25.23 -23.99 5.07
C SER A 411 -25.03 -22.55 5.57
N PHE A 412 -23.89 -21.93 5.24
CA PHE A 412 -23.64 -20.53 5.53
C PHE A 412 -24.60 -19.62 4.74
N TRP A 413 -24.76 -19.84 3.42
CA TRP A 413 -25.69 -19.06 2.59
C TRP A 413 -27.15 -19.17 3.04
N GLU A 414 -27.61 -20.35 3.45
CA GLU A 414 -28.95 -20.55 3.98
C GLU A 414 -29.24 -19.75 5.26
N THR A 415 -28.20 -19.28 5.96
CA THR A 415 -28.34 -18.41 7.14
C THR A 415 -28.41 -16.92 6.80
N MET A 416 -28.18 -16.54 5.54
CA MET A 416 -28.16 -15.14 5.11
C MET A 416 -29.58 -14.63 4.88
N PRO A 417 -29.98 -13.50 5.51
CA PRO A 417 -31.25 -12.88 5.18
C PRO A 417 -31.21 -12.31 3.77
N TYR A 418 -32.31 -12.42 3.07
CA TYR A 418 -32.51 -11.69 1.80
C TYR A 418 -32.45 -10.18 2.08
N CYS A 419 -31.63 -9.47 1.31
CA CYS A 419 -31.53 -8.01 1.39
C CYS A 419 -32.20 -7.39 0.15
N ASP A 420 -33.21 -6.55 0.33
CA ASP A 420 -33.96 -5.89 -0.75
C ASP A 420 -33.11 -5.05 -1.73
N ASN A 421 -31.89 -4.68 -1.32
CA ASN A 421 -30.96 -3.91 -2.15
C ASN A 421 -30.03 -4.78 -3.02
N THR A 422 -30.23 -6.09 -3.09
CA THR A 422 -29.33 -7.05 -3.77
C THR A 422 -29.93 -7.63 -5.05
N HIS A 423 -30.77 -6.89 -5.75
CA HIS A 423 -31.31 -7.31 -7.07
C HIS A 423 -30.25 -7.49 -8.16
N TYR A 424 -28.97 -7.45 -7.80
CA TYR A 424 -27.87 -7.55 -8.74
C TYR A 424 -27.17 -8.92 -8.63
N GLU A 425 -27.22 -9.69 -9.70
CA GLU A 425 -26.53 -10.98 -9.86
C GLU A 425 -25.07 -10.90 -9.39
N GLY A 426 -24.41 -9.78 -9.70
CA GLY A 426 -23.03 -9.53 -9.33
C GLY A 426 -22.75 -9.48 -7.82
N HIS A 427 -23.74 -9.20 -6.95
CA HIS A 427 -23.49 -9.15 -5.50
C HIS A 427 -23.07 -10.52 -4.93
N TYR A 428 -23.78 -11.57 -5.30
CA TYR A 428 -23.46 -12.94 -4.84
C TYR A 428 -22.16 -13.43 -5.44
N GLN A 429 -21.91 -13.12 -6.70
CA GLN A 429 -20.66 -13.41 -7.38
C GLN A 429 -19.49 -12.73 -6.66
N GLN A 430 -19.57 -11.44 -6.38
CA GLN A 430 -18.53 -10.71 -5.66
C GLN A 430 -18.30 -11.23 -4.24
N THR A 431 -19.37 -11.62 -3.53
CA THR A 431 -19.24 -12.24 -2.20
C THR A 431 -18.52 -13.58 -2.27
N MET A 432 -18.83 -14.42 -3.26
CA MET A 432 -18.11 -15.66 -3.53
C MET A 432 -16.65 -15.41 -3.81
N TYR A 433 -16.33 -14.42 -4.62
CA TYR A 433 -14.95 -14.01 -4.88
C TYR A 433 -14.20 -13.67 -3.59
N ILE A 434 -14.79 -12.85 -2.75
CA ILE A 434 -14.19 -12.45 -1.47
C ILE A 434 -13.96 -13.69 -0.59
N ILE A 435 -14.95 -14.60 -0.50
CA ILE A 435 -14.84 -15.82 0.29
C ILE A 435 -13.70 -16.72 -0.22
N PHE A 436 -13.66 -16.97 -1.54
CA PHE A 436 -12.58 -17.78 -2.14
C PHE A 436 -11.22 -17.09 -2.02
N ALA A 437 -11.12 -15.79 -2.30
CA ALA A 437 -9.87 -15.04 -2.16
C ALA A 437 -9.29 -15.06 -0.72
N LEU A 438 -10.15 -15.30 0.28
CA LEU A 438 -9.76 -15.47 1.68
C LEU A 438 -9.33 -16.90 2.03
N LEU A 439 -9.46 -17.87 1.11
CA LEU A 439 -8.88 -19.22 1.27
C LEU A 439 -7.36 -19.17 1.01
N THR A 440 -6.64 -18.46 1.84
CA THR A 440 -5.25 -18.00 1.65
C THR A 440 -4.18 -19.09 1.66
N ASN A 441 -4.57 -20.34 1.94
CA ASN A 441 -3.66 -21.49 1.87
C ASN A 441 -3.52 -22.05 0.45
N PHE A 442 -4.29 -21.54 -0.51
CA PHE A 442 -4.34 -22.01 -1.88
C PHE A 442 -4.03 -20.87 -2.84
N ARG A 443 -3.51 -21.21 -4.02
CA ARG A 443 -3.41 -20.27 -5.13
C ARG A 443 -4.77 -20.17 -5.79
N ILE A 444 -5.39 -18.99 -5.70
CA ILE A 444 -6.71 -18.74 -6.29
C ILE A 444 -6.56 -17.65 -7.33
N ILE A 445 -7.02 -17.95 -8.54
CA ILE A 445 -7.13 -17.01 -9.66
C ILE A 445 -8.61 -16.90 -9.97
N VAL A 446 -9.08 -15.68 -10.02
CA VAL A 446 -10.45 -15.33 -10.31
C VAL A 446 -10.49 -14.75 -11.72
N GLU A 447 -11.54 -15.09 -12.48
CA GLU A 447 -11.73 -14.61 -13.86
C GLU A 447 -10.55 -14.88 -14.79
N GLN A 448 -9.92 -16.06 -14.67
CA GLN A 448 -8.73 -16.42 -15.42
C GLN A 448 -9.01 -16.48 -16.92
N HIS A 449 -8.33 -15.65 -17.69
CA HIS A 449 -8.42 -15.66 -19.15
C HIS A 449 -7.81 -16.92 -19.75
N THR A 450 -8.50 -17.48 -20.74
CA THR A 450 -8.03 -18.59 -21.56
C THR A 450 -8.27 -18.27 -23.05
N SER A 451 -7.66 -19.03 -23.95
CA SER A 451 -7.86 -18.87 -25.40
C SER A 451 -9.30 -19.04 -25.87
N LYS A 452 -10.20 -19.58 -25.04
CA LYS A 452 -11.60 -19.88 -25.38
C LYS A 452 -12.63 -19.22 -24.50
N GLY A 453 -12.20 -18.35 -23.59
CA GLY A 453 -13.07 -17.64 -22.68
C GLY A 453 -12.41 -17.40 -21.33
N ARG A 454 -13.21 -17.16 -20.31
CA ARG A 454 -12.77 -16.81 -18.97
C ARG A 454 -13.33 -17.83 -17.97
N ILE A 455 -12.47 -18.38 -17.13
CA ILE A 455 -12.84 -19.27 -16.02
C ILE A 455 -13.18 -18.39 -14.82
N ASP A 456 -14.32 -18.60 -14.19
CA ASP A 456 -14.73 -17.76 -13.06
C ASP A 456 -13.79 -17.88 -11.86
N ILE A 457 -13.43 -19.10 -11.45
CA ILE A 457 -12.49 -19.33 -10.34
C ILE A 457 -11.61 -20.55 -10.67
N THR A 458 -10.30 -20.39 -10.53
CA THR A 458 -9.35 -21.49 -10.48
C THR A 458 -8.72 -21.53 -9.10
N MET A 459 -8.70 -22.71 -8.46
CA MET A 459 -8.05 -22.92 -7.19
C MET A 459 -7.05 -24.06 -7.29
N GLU A 460 -5.81 -23.79 -6.93
CA GLU A 460 -4.72 -24.76 -6.97
C GLU A 460 -4.29 -25.11 -5.54
N THR A 461 -4.28 -26.39 -5.24
CA THR A 461 -3.73 -26.99 -4.02
C THR A 461 -2.42 -27.71 -4.32
N ASP A 462 -1.82 -28.36 -3.32
CA ASP A 462 -0.60 -29.16 -3.54
C ASP A 462 -0.88 -30.33 -4.49
N ASP A 463 -2.06 -30.95 -4.41
CA ASP A 463 -2.41 -32.18 -5.11
C ASP A 463 -3.38 -32.00 -6.29
N ALA A 464 -4.19 -30.94 -6.30
CA ALA A 464 -5.27 -30.76 -7.25
C ALA A 464 -5.44 -29.33 -7.76
N ILE A 465 -6.05 -29.22 -8.94
CA ILE A 465 -6.52 -27.97 -9.54
C ILE A 465 -8.04 -28.06 -9.70
N TYR A 466 -8.74 -27.11 -9.08
CA TYR A 466 -10.19 -26.97 -9.17
C TYR A 466 -10.52 -25.90 -10.19
N VAL A 467 -11.24 -26.28 -11.25
CA VAL A 467 -11.76 -25.39 -12.30
C VAL A 467 -13.24 -25.16 -12.02
N MET A 468 -13.60 -23.95 -11.63
CA MET A 468 -14.93 -23.64 -11.12
C MET A 468 -15.64 -22.62 -12.01
N GLU A 469 -16.89 -22.90 -12.30
CA GLU A 469 -17.78 -22.01 -13.06
C GLU A 469 -19.03 -21.71 -12.24
N LEU A 470 -19.46 -20.45 -12.24
CA LEU A 470 -20.58 -19.96 -11.46
C LEU A 470 -21.74 -19.51 -12.39
N LYS A 471 -22.94 -19.97 -12.10
CA LYS A 471 -24.15 -19.56 -12.84
C LYS A 471 -25.20 -18.99 -11.91
N PHE A 472 -25.89 -17.99 -12.40
CA PHE A 472 -27.03 -17.39 -11.74
C PHE A 472 -28.31 -17.67 -12.53
N GLY A 473 -29.39 -18.05 -11.86
CA GLY A 473 -30.65 -18.41 -12.51
C GLY A 473 -30.58 -19.66 -13.41
N LYS A 474 -29.51 -20.45 -13.30
CA LYS A 474 -29.26 -21.70 -14.05
C LYS A 474 -28.88 -22.84 -13.11
N THR A 475 -28.56 -24.00 -13.65
CA THR A 475 -28.20 -25.17 -12.87
C THR A 475 -26.69 -25.34 -12.75
N ALA A 476 -26.24 -26.04 -11.69
CA ALA A 476 -24.83 -26.44 -11.55
C ALA A 476 -24.37 -27.37 -12.68
N GLN A 477 -25.29 -28.10 -13.33
CA GLN A 477 -25.01 -28.93 -14.49
C GLN A 477 -24.63 -28.08 -15.72
N GLU A 478 -25.37 -26.98 -15.98
CA GLU A 478 -25.05 -26.05 -17.08
C GLU A 478 -23.70 -25.36 -16.86
N ALA A 479 -23.31 -25.13 -15.61
CA ALA A 479 -21.98 -24.62 -15.29
C ALA A 479 -20.89 -25.66 -15.64
N LEU A 480 -21.05 -26.93 -15.30
CA LEU A 480 -20.14 -28.01 -15.72
C LEU A 480 -20.03 -28.14 -17.23
N GLU A 481 -21.16 -28.08 -17.94
CA GLU A 481 -21.21 -28.15 -19.41
C GLU A 481 -20.46 -26.98 -20.07
N GLN A 482 -20.45 -25.80 -19.45
CA GLN A 482 -19.64 -24.68 -19.91
C GLN A 482 -18.13 -24.98 -19.77
N ILE A 483 -17.66 -25.51 -18.64
CA ILE A 483 -16.26 -25.90 -18.44
C ILE A 483 -15.84 -26.88 -19.53
N GLU A 484 -16.70 -27.83 -19.90
CA GLU A 484 -16.45 -28.84 -20.94
C GLU A 484 -16.43 -28.25 -22.35
N SER A 485 -17.48 -27.49 -22.70
CA SER A 485 -17.63 -26.91 -24.04
C SER A 485 -16.54 -25.90 -24.37
N LYS A 486 -16.04 -25.18 -23.35
CA LYS A 486 -14.92 -24.23 -23.47
C LYS A 486 -13.56 -24.90 -23.33
N HIS A 487 -13.50 -26.19 -22.99
CA HIS A 487 -12.26 -26.94 -22.77
C HIS A 487 -11.29 -26.28 -21.78
N TYR A 488 -11.79 -25.65 -20.72
CA TYR A 488 -10.99 -24.89 -19.74
C TYR A 488 -9.92 -25.76 -19.08
N VAL A 489 -10.22 -27.03 -18.85
CA VAL A 489 -9.29 -28.02 -18.24
C VAL A 489 -8.01 -28.23 -19.06
N ASN A 490 -8.04 -28.02 -20.37
CA ASN A 490 -6.86 -28.22 -21.22
C ASN A 490 -5.72 -27.26 -20.84
N THR A 491 -6.04 -26.11 -20.26
CA THR A 491 -5.04 -25.14 -19.76
C THR A 491 -4.12 -25.77 -18.70
N PHE A 492 -4.62 -26.79 -17.98
CA PHE A 492 -3.92 -27.41 -16.86
C PHE A 492 -3.45 -28.83 -17.15
N ALA A 493 -3.63 -29.34 -18.36
CA ALA A 493 -3.30 -30.74 -18.73
C ALA A 493 -1.85 -31.14 -18.46
N MET A 494 -0.92 -30.17 -18.45
CA MET A 494 0.51 -30.42 -18.22
C MET A 494 0.95 -30.14 -16.75
N SER A 495 0.02 -29.83 -15.85
CA SER A 495 0.34 -29.50 -14.45
C SER A 495 0.84 -30.70 -13.64
N GLY A 496 0.51 -31.93 -14.05
CA GLY A 496 0.77 -33.16 -13.29
C GLY A 496 -0.11 -33.32 -12.03
N LYS A 497 -1.08 -32.42 -11.81
CA LYS A 497 -2.02 -32.45 -10.69
C LYS A 497 -3.37 -33.01 -11.13
N GLU A 498 -4.11 -33.51 -10.16
CA GLU A 498 -5.50 -33.92 -10.38
C GLU A 498 -6.35 -32.70 -10.76
N ILE A 499 -7.21 -32.82 -11.77
CA ILE A 499 -8.11 -31.75 -12.22
C ILE A 499 -9.54 -32.08 -11.82
N ILE A 500 -10.17 -31.16 -11.09
CA ILE A 500 -11.55 -31.32 -10.61
C ILE A 500 -12.38 -30.16 -11.17
N LYS A 501 -13.41 -30.48 -11.94
CA LYS A 501 -14.42 -29.51 -12.41
C LYS A 501 -15.46 -29.30 -11.33
N VAL A 502 -15.85 -28.04 -11.11
CA VAL A 502 -16.92 -27.69 -10.14
C VAL A 502 -17.87 -26.70 -10.81
N GLY A 503 -19.06 -27.15 -11.13
CA GLY A 503 -20.15 -26.26 -11.52
C GLY A 503 -20.92 -25.80 -10.30
N MET A 504 -21.08 -24.49 -10.13
CA MET A 504 -21.82 -23.87 -9.03
C MET A 504 -22.99 -23.06 -9.55
N SER A 505 -24.07 -23.01 -8.81
CA SER A 505 -25.26 -22.21 -9.17
C SER A 505 -25.87 -21.50 -7.99
N PHE A 506 -26.34 -20.28 -8.24
CA PHE A 506 -27.20 -19.51 -7.34
C PHE A 506 -28.56 -19.30 -7.97
N ASN A 507 -29.60 -19.59 -7.22
CA ASN A 507 -30.99 -19.35 -7.57
C ASN A 507 -31.71 -18.62 -6.44
N ILE A 508 -32.65 -17.77 -6.79
CA ILE A 508 -33.55 -17.13 -5.83
C ILE A 508 -34.93 -17.73 -6.01
N LYS A 509 -35.50 -18.32 -4.97
CA LYS A 509 -36.87 -18.81 -4.98
C LYS A 509 -37.90 -17.68 -4.89
N GLU A 510 -39.17 -17.99 -5.16
CA GLU A 510 -40.28 -17.06 -5.07
C GLU A 510 -40.45 -16.42 -3.66
N ASP A 511 -40.00 -17.13 -2.62
CA ASP A 511 -39.97 -16.66 -1.23
C ASP A 511 -38.71 -15.86 -0.88
N ASN A 512 -37.93 -15.47 -1.88
CA ASN A 512 -36.63 -14.78 -1.75
C ASN A 512 -35.52 -15.59 -1.04
N THR A 513 -35.71 -16.91 -0.89
CA THR A 513 -34.65 -17.77 -0.33
C THR A 513 -33.55 -17.98 -1.38
N ILE A 514 -32.29 -17.78 -0.96
CA ILE A 514 -31.12 -18.06 -1.79
C ILE A 514 -30.86 -19.56 -1.75
N VAL A 515 -30.76 -20.17 -2.93
CA VAL A 515 -30.37 -21.58 -3.08
C VAL A 515 -29.02 -21.64 -3.77
N PHE A 516 -28.03 -22.10 -3.06
CA PHE A 516 -26.73 -22.47 -3.60
C PHE A 516 -26.65 -23.97 -3.84
N ASP A 517 -26.23 -24.37 -5.03
CA ASP A 517 -26.06 -25.76 -5.40
C ASP A 517 -24.79 -25.95 -6.24
N TRP A 518 -24.23 -27.17 -6.26
CA TRP A 518 -23.02 -27.47 -7.00
C TRP A 518 -22.98 -28.91 -7.47
N LYS A 519 -22.12 -29.15 -8.46
CA LYS A 519 -21.70 -30.49 -8.89
C LYS A 519 -20.19 -30.50 -9.08
N SER A 520 -19.53 -31.52 -8.58
CA SER A 520 -18.10 -31.75 -8.80
C SER A 520 -17.89 -32.99 -9.68
N GLN A 521 -16.84 -32.96 -10.50
CA GLN A 521 -16.45 -34.07 -11.35
C GLN A 521 -14.94 -34.12 -11.47
N GLN A 522 -14.34 -35.23 -11.09
CA GLN A 522 -12.95 -35.55 -11.27
C GLN A 522 -12.68 -35.99 -12.70
N ILE A 523 -11.51 -35.62 -13.26
CA ILE A 523 -11.10 -36.00 -14.62
C ILE A 523 -10.00 -37.05 -14.54
#